data_9d1b577bd9efcc8b30e84f200ea6900c
#
_entry.id   9d1b577bd9efcc8b30e84f200ea6900c
#
_cell.length_a   1.000
_cell.length_b   1.000
_cell.length_c   1.000
_cell.angle_alpha   90.00
_cell.angle_beta   90.00
_cell.angle_gamma   90.00
#
_symmetry.space_group_name_H-M   'P 1'
#
loop_
_entity.id
_entity.type
_entity.pdbx_description
1 polymer ?
#
loop_
_entity_poly.entity_id
_entity_poly.type
_entity_poly.pdbx_seq_one_letter_code
_entity_poly.pdbx_strand_id
1 'polypeptide(L)'
;MIEIKDRIIYYTCRLMDRMGKRGSGWNYSDIKRVYTICLMNFTFESNPKLRRDIQLYDIDDNTLFSDKINIIMLQLPCLKAESLGECKANYELLLYLLKEMQAGMKTIDELKQEIANTTLPQETKEVFYRVLDTADVGSLSEKDQMRYESALKNYLDTMSCIEYATVKVREEGRAEGEAEAKFSIAKSMKAEGMDVALISRYTGLPVEQIEAL
;
A
#
# COMPACT_ATOMS: atom_id res chain seq x y z
N MET A 1 8.09 -4.04 3.85
CA MET A 1 6.82 -4.81 3.67
C MET A 1 6.29 -5.44 4.97
N ILE A 2 7.13 -5.81 5.91
CA ILE A 2 6.73 -6.35 7.24
C ILE A 2 5.90 -5.33 8.01
N GLU A 3 6.29 -4.06 8.00
CA GLU A 3 5.63 -2.98 8.76
C GLU A 3 4.13 -2.76 8.45
N ILE A 4 3.64 -3.07 7.23
CA ILE A 4 2.22 -2.86 6.89
C ILE A 4 1.33 -3.85 7.62
N LYS A 5 1.70 -5.13 7.69
CA LYS A 5 0.95 -6.16 8.44
C LYS A 5 0.87 -5.80 9.92
N ASP A 6 2.00 -5.41 10.49
CA ASP A 6 2.11 -5.04 11.90
C ASP A 6 1.26 -3.79 12.21
N ARG A 7 1.28 -2.79 11.32
CA ARG A 7 0.42 -1.60 11.43
C ARG A 7 -1.06 -1.94 11.37
N ILE A 8 -1.49 -2.80 10.45
CA ILE A 8 -2.89 -3.24 10.34
C ILE A 8 -3.32 -3.93 11.63
N ILE A 9 -2.51 -4.87 12.14
CA ILE A 9 -2.78 -5.57 13.40
C ILE A 9 -2.85 -4.57 14.56
N TYR A 10 -1.87 -3.67 14.67
CA TYR A 10 -1.85 -2.66 15.72
C TYR A 10 -3.13 -1.80 15.75
N TYR A 11 -3.56 -1.27 14.59
CA TYR A 11 -4.77 -0.44 14.54
C TYR A 11 -6.04 -1.26 14.79
N THR A 12 -6.09 -2.51 14.35
CA THR A 12 -7.22 -3.42 14.63
C THR A 12 -7.35 -3.70 16.13
N CYS A 13 -6.24 -4.00 16.80
CA CYS A 13 -6.21 -4.20 18.25
C CYS A 13 -6.59 -2.92 19.01
N ARG A 14 -6.14 -1.77 18.55
CA ARG A 14 -6.49 -0.47 19.15
C ARG A 14 -7.98 -0.14 19.01
N LEU A 15 -8.64 -0.56 17.92
CA LEU A 15 -10.09 -0.43 17.78
C LEU A 15 -10.83 -1.33 18.77
N MET A 16 -10.35 -2.54 19.01
CA MET A 16 -10.94 -3.45 20.01
C MET A 16 -10.78 -2.92 21.43
N ASP A 17 -9.59 -2.43 21.79
CA ASP A 17 -9.31 -1.84 23.10
C ASP A 17 -10.27 -0.68 23.45
N ARG A 18 -10.59 0.15 22.46
CA ARG A 18 -11.54 1.27 22.63
C ARG A 18 -12.97 0.85 22.94
N MET A 19 -13.35 -0.39 22.66
CA MET A 19 -14.68 -0.92 22.99
C MET A 19 -14.77 -1.39 24.43
N GLY A 20 -13.63 -1.66 25.07
CA GLY A 20 -13.54 -2.02 26.49
C GLY A 20 -13.96 -0.84 27.35
N LYS A 21 -15.13 -0.94 28.00
CA LYS A 21 -15.58 0.06 28.99
C LYS A 21 -14.96 -0.27 30.34
N ARG A 22 -14.42 0.72 31.02
CA ARG A 22 -13.99 0.57 32.43
C ARG A 22 -15.21 0.69 33.32
N GLY A 23 -15.51 -0.33 34.12
CA GLY A 23 -16.59 -0.31 35.11
C GLY A 23 -17.25 -1.67 35.35
N SER A 24 -18.01 -1.80 36.41
CA SER A 24 -18.62 -3.04 36.91
C SER A 24 -19.77 -3.64 36.07
N GLY A 25 -20.08 -3.06 34.93
CA GLY A 25 -21.17 -3.55 34.05
C GLY A 25 -20.71 -4.02 32.68
N TRP A 26 -19.39 -4.11 32.43
CA TRP A 26 -18.86 -4.55 31.14
C TRP A 26 -18.49 -6.03 31.14
N ASN A 27 -18.86 -6.74 30.08
CA ASN A 27 -18.54 -8.14 29.89
C ASN A 27 -17.79 -8.34 28.57
N TYR A 28 -16.87 -9.31 28.49
CA TYR A 28 -16.15 -9.67 27.25
C TYR A 28 -17.09 -10.08 26.11
N SER A 29 -18.27 -10.59 26.40
CA SER A 29 -19.33 -10.88 25.40
C SER A 29 -19.82 -9.63 24.66
N ASP A 30 -19.63 -8.43 25.24
CA ASP A 30 -20.08 -7.15 24.64
C ASP A 30 -19.13 -6.67 23.54
N ILE A 31 -17.97 -7.31 23.34
CA ILE A 31 -17.06 -7.01 22.25
C ILE A 31 -17.75 -7.24 20.91
N LYS A 32 -17.93 -6.16 20.16
CA LYS A 32 -18.51 -6.19 18.81
C LYS A 32 -17.45 -6.62 17.79
N ARG A 33 -17.92 -7.05 16.62
CA ARG A 33 -17.05 -7.31 15.46
C ARG A 33 -16.35 -6.04 15.01
N VAL A 34 -15.06 -6.13 14.78
CA VAL A 34 -14.24 -5.08 14.19
C VAL A 34 -13.96 -5.43 12.74
N TYR A 35 -14.18 -4.47 11.86
CA TYR A 35 -13.81 -4.55 10.45
C TYR A 35 -12.74 -3.50 10.18
N THR A 36 -11.54 -3.95 9.85
CA THR A 36 -10.45 -3.08 9.38
C THR A 36 -10.37 -3.19 7.87
N ILE A 37 -10.75 -2.14 7.15
CA ILE A 37 -10.71 -2.09 5.70
C ILE A 37 -9.47 -1.34 5.28
N CYS A 38 -8.57 -2.01 4.53
CA CYS A 38 -7.33 -1.45 4.02
C CYS A 38 -7.46 -1.22 2.52
N LEU A 39 -7.55 0.04 2.11
CA LEU A 39 -7.48 0.44 0.70
C LEU A 39 -6.01 0.68 0.34
N MET A 40 -5.52 -0.04 -0.69
CA MET A 40 -4.12 0.02 -1.12
C MET A 40 -4.06 0.36 -2.61
N ASN A 41 -3.28 1.37 -2.96
CA ASN A 41 -2.99 1.73 -4.36
C ASN A 41 -1.71 1.05 -4.89
N PHE A 42 -1.26 0.00 -4.23
CA PHE A 42 -0.13 -0.84 -4.61
C PHE A 42 -0.47 -2.32 -4.41
N THR A 43 0.29 -3.20 -5.07
CA THR A 43 0.15 -4.64 -4.91
C THR A 43 0.92 -5.11 -3.68
N PHE A 44 0.30 -6.00 -2.94
CA PHE A 44 0.85 -6.58 -1.73
C PHE A 44 1.05 -8.09 -1.93
N GLU A 45 2.27 -8.58 -1.65
CA GLU A 45 2.71 -9.95 -1.84
C GLU A 45 2.91 -10.39 -3.31
N SER A 46 3.54 -11.57 -3.49
CA SER A 46 3.86 -12.17 -4.79
C SER A 46 2.64 -12.67 -5.57
N ASN A 47 1.50 -12.88 -4.90
CA ASN A 47 0.24 -13.28 -5.52
C ASN A 47 -0.85 -12.26 -5.19
N PRO A 48 -0.90 -11.11 -5.89
CA PRO A 48 -1.84 -10.05 -5.60
C PRO A 48 -3.27 -10.48 -5.94
N LYS A 49 -4.22 -10.14 -5.05
CA LYS A 49 -5.66 -10.34 -5.23
C LYS A 49 -6.37 -9.03 -4.99
N LEU A 50 -7.44 -8.78 -5.74
CA LEU A 50 -8.27 -7.59 -5.56
C LEU A 50 -8.78 -7.45 -4.13
N ARG A 51 -9.25 -8.56 -3.56
CA ARG A 51 -9.77 -8.64 -2.19
C ARG A 51 -9.15 -9.82 -1.45
N ARG A 52 -8.77 -9.58 -0.19
CA ARG A 52 -8.39 -10.60 0.79
C ARG A 52 -9.16 -10.37 2.06
N ASP A 53 -9.77 -11.42 2.56
CA ASP A 53 -10.43 -11.44 3.87
C ASP A 53 -9.56 -12.27 4.83
N ILE A 54 -9.24 -11.70 5.99
CA ILE A 54 -8.37 -12.30 6.99
C ILE A 54 -9.13 -12.32 8.31
N GLN A 55 -9.17 -13.49 8.93
CA GLN A 55 -9.84 -13.77 10.22
C GLN A 55 -8.94 -14.65 11.09
N LEU A 56 -9.32 -14.84 12.34
CA LEU A 56 -8.63 -15.74 13.27
C LEU A 56 -9.13 -17.16 13.12
N TYR A 57 -8.23 -18.07 12.79
CA TYR A 57 -8.49 -19.50 12.66
C TYR A 57 -7.61 -20.30 13.62
N ASP A 58 -8.13 -21.42 14.10
CA ASP A 58 -7.33 -22.47 14.71
C ASP A 58 -6.45 -23.11 13.65
N ILE A 59 -5.15 -23.25 13.92
CA ILE A 59 -4.17 -23.73 12.93
C ILE A 59 -4.27 -25.26 12.77
N ASP A 60 -4.63 -25.97 13.85
CA ASP A 60 -4.62 -27.43 13.88
C ASP A 60 -5.80 -28.05 13.11
N ASP A 61 -6.99 -27.49 13.26
CA ASP A 61 -8.20 -28.01 12.62
C ASP A 61 -8.82 -27.09 11.56
N ASN A 62 -8.22 -25.91 11.34
CA ASN A 62 -8.67 -24.90 10.39
C ASN A 62 -10.12 -24.41 10.64
N THR A 63 -10.55 -24.41 11.90
CA THR A 63 -11.85 -23.87 12.30
C THR A 63 -11.76 -22.40 12.66
N LEU A 64 -12.86 -21.66 12.46
CA LEU A 64 -12.94 -20.24 12.82
C LEU A 64 -12.88 -20.10 14.35
N PHE A 65 -11.76 -19.60 14.88
CA PHE A 65 -11.61 -19.35 16.32
C PHE A 65 -12.49 -18.18 16.78
N SER A 66 -12.53 -17.08 16.03
CA SER A 66 -13.34 -15.91 16.37
C SER A 66 -13.67 -15.07 15.14
N ASP A 67 -14.94 -14.63 15.07
CA ASP A 67 -15.45 -13.71 14.05
C ASP A 67 -15.33 -12.23 14.46
N LYS A 68 -14.68 -11.95 15.61
CA LYS A 68 -14.59 -10.59 16.16
C LYS A 68 -13.58 -9.70 15.42
N ILE A 69 -12.55 -10.29 14.83
CA ILE A 69 -11.53 -9.60 14.04
C ILE A 69 -11.71 -9.94 12.57
N ASN A 70 -11.95 -8.92 11.75
CA ASN A 70 -12.10 -9.06 10.30
C ASN A 70 -11.23 -7.99 9.63
N ILE A 71 -10.21 -8.42 8.89
CA ILE A 71 -9.35 -7.52 8.12
C ILE A 71 -9.64 -7.76 6.65
N ILE A 72 -10.04 -6.71 5.94
CA ILE A 72 -10.36 -6.72 4.51
C ILE A 72 -9.32 -5.88 3.80
N MET A 73 -8.52 -6.52 2.96
CA MET A 73 -7.52 -5.84 2.14
C MET A 73 -8.03 -5.70 0.71
N LEU A 74 -8.09 -4.47 0.20
CA LEU A 74 -8.53 -4.15 -1.15
C LEU A 74 -7.37 -3.51 -1.91
N GLN A 75 -6.93 -4.14 -3.01
CA GLN A 75 -5.78 -3.71 -3.82
C GLN A 75 -6.25 -3.11 -5.14
N LEU A 76 -6.26 -1.79 -5.23
CA LEU A 76 -6.74 -1.04 -6.39
C LEU A 76 -6.05 -1.45 -7.72
N PRO A 77 -4.72 -1.69 -7.78
CA PRO A 77 -4.08 -2.14 -9.02
C PRO A 77 -4.54 -3.50 -9.54
N CYS A 78 -5.24 -4.30 -8.71
CA CYS A 78 -5.78 -5.59 -9.10
C CYS A 78 -7.20 -5.51 -9.68
N LEU A 79 -7.80 -4.32 -9.71
CA LEU A 79 -9.10 -4.10 -10.33
C LEU A 79 -8.97 -4.20 -11.86
N LYS A 80 -9.68 -5.16 -12.44
CA LYS A 80 -9.69 -5.40 -13.89
C LYS A 80 -10.83 -4.73 -14.62
N ALA A 81 -11.87 -4.30 -13.87
CA ALA A 81 -13.03 -3.63 -14.48
C ALA A 81 -12.62 -2.29 -15.11
N GLU A 82 -13.02 -2.10 -16.35
CA GLU A 82 -12.81 -0.88 -17.15
C GLU A 82 -14.08 -0.03 -17.22
N SER A 83 -15.21 -0.57 -16.74
CA SER A 83 -16.50 0.12 -16.66
C SER A 83 -17.27 -0.30 -15.43
N LEU A 84 -18.24 0.53 -15.00
CA LEU A 84 -19.15 0.18 -13.89
C LEU A 84 -19.95 -1.10 -14.17
N GLY A 85 -20.30 -1.37 -15.43
CA GLY A 85 -21.05 -2.56 -15.82
C GLY A 85 -20.28 -3.88 -15.65
N GLU A 86 -18.97 -3.84 -15.58
CA GLU A 86 -18.12 -5.02 -15.38
C GLU A 86 -17.91 -5.34 -13.90
N CYS A 87 -18.22 -4.40 -13.01
CA CYS A 87 -18.10 -4.60 -11.56
C CYS A 87 -19.19 -5.57 -11.07
N LYS A 88 -18.77 -6.62 -10.37
CA LYS A 88 -19.66 -7.70 -9.89
C LYS A 88 -20.12 -7.49 -8.45
N ALA A 89 -19.43 -6.65 -7.70
CA ALA A 89 -19.70 -6.42 -6.29
C ALA A 89 -19.56 -4.92 -5.94
N ASN A 90 -20.27 -4.48 -4.91
CA ASN A 90 -20.27 -3.07 -4.47
C ASN A 90 -18.87 -2.54 -4.12
N TYR A 91 -17.98 -3.38 -3.61
CA TYR A 91 -16.59 -2.96 -3.34
C TYR A 91 -15.78 -2.74 -4.63
N GLU A 92 -16.09 -3.45 -5.72
CA GLU A 92 -15.48 -3.22 -7.05
C GLU A 92 -15.95 -1.90 -7.64
N LEU A 93 -17.27 -1.60 -7.50
CA LEU A 93 -17.83 -0.29 -7.86
C LEU A 93 -17.11 0.84 -7.11
N LEU A 94 -16.95 0.71 -5.80
CA LEU A 94 -16.22 1.69 -5.00
C LEU A 94 -14.78 1.87 -5.49
N LEU A 95 -14.07 0.77 -5.73
CA LEU A 95 -12.69 0.83 -6.22
C LEU A 95 -12.60 1.44 -7.62
N TYR A 96 -13.56 1.14 -8.49
CA TYR A 96 -13.64 1.75 -9.82
C TYR A 96 -13.82 3.27 -9.73
N LEU A 97 -14.78 3.73 -8.94
CA LEU A 97 -15.00 5.16 -8.73
C LEU A 97 -13.76 5.86 -8.17
N LEU A 98 -13.11 5.28 -7.17
CA LEU A 98 -11.87 5.82 -6.60
C LEU A 98 -10.73 5.87 -7.62
N LYS A 99 -10.61 4.85 -8.49
CA LYS A 99 -9.61 4.79 -9.56
C LYS A 99 -9.83 5.90 -10.59
N GLU A 100 -11.06 6.09 -11.06
CA GLU A 100 -11.42 7.11 -12.04
C GLU A 100 -11.21 8.53 -11.49
N MET A 101 -11.61 8.76 -10.23
CA MET A 101 -11.37 10.03 -9.55
C MET A 101 -9.88 10.33 -9.39
N GLN A 102 -9.07 9.33 -9.00
CA GLN A 102 -7.63 9.50 -8.85
C GLN A 102 -6.93 9.77 -10.19
N ALA A 103 -7.40 9.12 -11.26
CA ALA A 103 -6.87 9.34 -12.61
C ALA A 103 -7.23 10.72 -13.18
N GLY A 104 -8.24 11.39 -12.63
CA GLY A 104 -8.75 12.67 -13.13
C GLY A 104 -9.34 12.60 -14.55
N MET A 105 -9.68 11.38 -15.00
CA MET A 105 -10.21 11.15 -16.36
C MET A 105 -11.69 11.47 -16.48
N LYS A 106 -12.43 11.40 -15.36
CA LYS A 106 -13.87 11.67 -15.33
C LYS A 106 -14.19 12.66 -14.23
N THR A 107 -15.12 13.54 -14.52
CA THR A 107 -15.71 14.46 -13.53
C THR A 107 -16.69 13.71 -12.61
N ILE A 108 -16.98 14.27 -11.46
CA ILE A 108 -17.98 13.71 -10.53
C ILE A 108 -19.35 13.61 -11.18
N ASP A 109 -19.73 14.58 -12.01
CA ASP A 109 -21.01 14.57 -12.71
C ASP A 109 -21.07 13.44 -13.77
N GLU A 110 -19.98 13.19 -14.49
CA GLU A 110 -19.90 12.06 -15.42
C GLU A 110 -20.01 10.72 -14.70
N LEU A 111 -19.34 10.57 -13.55
CA LEU A 111 -19.45 9.35 -12.72
C LEU A 111 -20.87 9.17 -12.17
N LYS A 112 -21.55 10.25 -11.75
CA LYS A 112 -22.96 10.19 -11.35
C LYS A 112 -23.88 9.77 -12.50
N GLN A 113 -23.64 10.26 -13.71
CA GLN A 113 -24.39 9.83 -14.90
C GLN A 113 -24.14 8.36 -15.23
N GLU A 114 -22.91 7.88 -15.13
CA GLU A 114 -22.61 6.46 -15.30
C GLU A 114 -23.40 5.61 -14.30
N ILE A 115 -23.41 5.98 -13.01
CA ILE A 115 -24.19 5.29 -11.97
C ILE A 115 -25.68 5.33 -12.29
N ALA A 116 -26.21 6.45 -12.75
CA ALA A 116 -27.62 6.59 -13.13
C ALA A 116 -28.02 5.58 -14.21
N ASN A 117 -27.14 5.35 -15.18
CA ASN A 117 -27.36 4.44 -16.31
C ASN A 117 -27.17 2.95 -15.98
N THR A 118 -26.75 2.61 -14.76
CA THR A 118 -26.63 1.22 -14.31
C THR A 118 -27.99 0.63 -13.90
N THR A 119 -28.06 -0.70 -13.85
CA THR A 119 -29.24 -1.43 -13.32
C THR A 119 -29.18 -1.63 -11.79
N LEU A 120 -28.31 -0.90 -11.10
CA LEU A 120 -28.19 -0.98 -9.64
C LEU A 120 -29.47 -0.57 -8.93
N PRO A 121 -29.79 -1.20 -7.76
CA PRO A 121 -30.89 -0.74 -6.90
C PRO A 121 -30.73 0.73 -6.51
N GLN A 122 -31.85 1.45 -6.39
CA GLN A 122 -31.83 2.89 -6.08
C GLN A 122 -31.08 3.20 -4.78
N GLU A 123 -31.27 2.40 -3.75
CA GLU A 123 -30.56 2.54 -2.47
C GLU A 123 -29.03 2.47 -2.65
N THR A 124 -28.56 1.59 -3.51
CA THR A 124 -27.13 1.46 -3.82
C THR A 124 -26.61 2.68 -4.56
N LYS A 125 -27.38 3.19 -5.56
CA LYS A 125 -27.03 4.42 -6.28
C LYS A 125 -26.90 5.61 -5.34
N GLU A 126 -27.82 5.76 -4.41
CA GLU A 126 -27.81 6.86 -3.43
C GLU A 126 -26.59 6.80 -2.49
N VAL A 127 -26.13 5.59 -2.13
CA VAL A 127 -24.89 5.42 -1.36
C VAL A 127 -23.69 5.93 -2.18
N PHE A 128 -23.59 5.54 -3.45
CA PHE A 128 -22.48 5.98 -4.29
C PHE A 128 -22.54 7.47 -4.65
N TYR A 129 -23.71 8.06 -4.82
CA TYR A 129 -23.86 9.51 -4.98
C TYR A 129 -23.30 10.24 -3.75
N ARG A 130 -23.65 9.80 -2.53
CA ARG A 130 -23.09 10.38 -1.30
C ARG A 130 -21.58 10.21 -1.19
N VAL A 131 -21.03 9.09 -1.66
CA VAL A 131 -19.56 8.88 -1.71
C VAL A 131 -18.92 9.92 -2.64
N LEU A 132 -19.47 10.13 -3.84
CA LEU A 132 -18.96 11.11 -4.80
C LEU A 132 -19.10 12.54 -4.29
N ASP A 133 -20.24 12.89 -3.69
CA ASP A 133 -20.48 14.22 -3.08
C ASP A 133 -19.48 14.51 -1.94
N THR A 134 -19.17 13.47 -1.13
CA THR A 134 -18.20 13.60 -0.03
C THR A 134 -16.76 13.72 -0.55
N ALA A 135 -16.47 13.14 -1.69
CA ALA A 135 -15.16 13.18 -2.33
C ALA A 135 -14.94 14.47 -3.14
N ASP A 136 -15.99 15.25 -3.40
CA ASP A 136 -15.89 16.54 -4.08
C ASP A 136 -15.26 17.59 -3.17
N VAL A 137 -13.96 17.82 -3.38
CA VAL A 137 -13.21 18.85 -2.62
C VAL A 137 -13.81 20.25 -2.83
N GLY A 138 -14.41 20.51 -4.00
CA GLY A 138 -15.05 21.78 -4.31
C GLY A 138 -16.31 22.06 -3.47
N SER A 139 -16.94 21.01 -2.95
CA SER A 139 -18.13 21.10 -2.09
C SER A 139 -17.81 21.25 -0.59
N LEU A 140 -16.55 21.15 -0.20
CA LEU A 140 -16.12 21.26 1.20
C LEU A 140 -16.24 22.68 1.73
N SER A 141 -16.48 22.82 3.04
CA SER A 141 -16.36 24.12 3.72
C SER A 141 -14.93 24.66 3.62
N GLU A 142 -14.73 25.99 3.63
CA GLU A 142 -13.39 26.60 3.61
C GLU A 142 -12.44 25.99 4.65
N LYS A 143 -12.95 25.71 5.85
CA LYS A 143 -12.18 25.08 6.92
C LYS A 143 -11.72 23.67 6.56
N ASP A 144 -12.56 22.90 5.90
CA ASP A 144 -12.24 21.53 5.51
C ASP A 144 -11.36 21.50 4.25
N GLN A 145 -11.52 22.46 3.34
CA GLN A 145 -10.60 22.68 2.23
C GLN A 145 -9.18 22.99 2.74
N MET A 146 -9.02 23.91 3.69
CA MET A 146 -7.71 24.21 4.30
C MET A 146 -7.09 22.99 4.97
N ARG A 147 -7.90 22.16 5.64
CA ARG A 147 -7.42 20.91 6.24
C ARG A 147 -6.97 19.89 5.19
N TYR A 148 -7.74 19.75 4.11
CA TYR A 148 -7.40 18.90 2.98
C TYR A 148 -6.10 19.35 2.32
N GLU A 149 -5.95 20.64 1.99
CA GLU A 149 -4.75 21.21 1.39
C GLU A 149 -3.51 21.02 2.29
N SER A 150 -3.65 21.25 3.60
CA SER A 150 -2.57 21.01 4.55
C SER A 150 -2.18 19.54 4.63
N ALA A 151 -3.16 18.63 4.64
CA ALA A 151 -2.92 17.19 4.63
C ALA A 151 -2.28 16.73 3.32
N LEU A 152 -2.74 17.25 2.17
CA LEU A 152 -2.18 16.97 0.85
C LEU A 152 -0.74 17.46 0.75
N LYS A 153 -0.45 18.68 1.21
CA LYS A 153 0.91 19.21 1.26
C LYS A 153 1.83 18.29 2.08
N ASN A 154 1.42 17.94 3.31
CA ASN A 154 2.21 17.05 4.16
C ASN A 154 2.45 15.68 3.52
N TYR A 155 1.45 15.16 2.80
CA TYR A 155 1.58 13.92 2.04
C TYR A 155 2.61 14.05 0.92
N LEU A 156 2.51 15.10 0.10
CA LEU A 156 3.43 15.35 -1.01
C LEU A 156 4.87 15.56 -0.52
N ASP A 157 5.05 16.34 0.55
CA ASP A 157 6.36 16.56 1.17
C ASP A 157 6.96 15.23 1.66
N THR A 158 6.14 14.39 2.31
CA THR A 158 6.57 13.06 2.78
C THR A 158 6.95 12.15 1.60
N MET A 159 6.14 12.12 0.54
CA MET A 159 6.43 11.32 -0.66
C MET A 159 7.71 11.76 -1.34
N SER A 160 7.94 13.07 -1.47
CA SER A 160 9.18 13.63 -2.04
C SER A 160 10.42 13.24 -1.21
N CYS A 161 10.31 13.26 0.13
CA CYS A 161 11.38 12.80 1.01
C CYS A 161 11.67 11.30 0.85
N ILE A 162 10.63 10.47 0.73
CA ILE A 162 10.76 9.02 0.52
C ILE A 162 11.41 8.75 -0.84
N GLU A 163 10.97 9.43 -1.90
CA GLU A 163 11.52 9.28 -3.24
C GLU A 163 13.01 9.65 -3.27
N TYR A 164 13.36 10.78 -2.69
CA TYR A 164 14.76 11.20 -2.56
C TYR A 164 15.62 10.18 -1.80
N ALA A 165 15.12 9.71 -0.64
CA ALA A 165 15.83 8.70 0.15
C ALA A 165 15.99 7.37 -0.63
N THR A 166 14.97 6.97 -1.38
CA THR A 166 15.00 5.74 -2.20
C THR A 166 16.02 5.83 -3.32
N VAL A 167 16.06 6.95 -4.04
CA VAL A 167 17.04 7.20 -5.10
C VAL A 167 18.45 7.16 -4.52
N LYS A 168 18.68 7.87 -3.41
CA LYS A 168 19.97 7.94 -2.74
C LYS A 168 20.47 6.55 -2.30
N VAL A 169 19.64 5.77 -1.60
CA VAL A 169 19.99 4.41 -1.16
C VAL A 169 20.29 3.51 -2.36
N ARG A 170 19.55 3.64 -3.46
CA ARG A 170 19.80 2.88 -4.69
C ARG A 170 21.14 3.23 -5.34
N GLU A 171 21.49 4.51 -5.38
CA GLU A 171 22.77 4.97 -5.92
C GLU A 171 23.95 4.52 -5.05
N GLU A 172 23.82 4.64 -3.73
CA GLU A 172 24.81 4.16 -2.76
C GLU A 172 25.01 2.64 -2.89
N GLY A 173 23.91 1.85 -2.87
CA GLY A 173 23.98 0.40 -3.01
C GLY A 173 24.55 -0.06 -4.35
N ARG A 174 24.31 0.71 -5.45
CA ARG A 174 24.92 0.44 -6.74
C ARG A 174 26.44 0.70 -6.70
N ALA A 175 26.85 1.80 -6.11
CA ALA A 175 28.27 2.13 -5.99
C ALA A 175 29.04 1.10 -5.13
N GLU A 176 28.43 0.68 -4.00
CA GLU A 176 28.98 -0.36 -3.14
C GLU A 176 29.09 -1.70 -3.89
N GLY A 177 28.03 -2.13 -4.58
CA GLY A 177 28.02 -3.37 -5.35
C GLY A 177 29.03 -3.36 -6.49
N GLU A 178 29.22 -2.23 -7.19
CA GLU A 178 30.25 -2.08 -8.21
C GLU A 178 31.67 -2.17 -7.61
N ALA A 179 31.89 -1.58 -6.43
CA ALA A 179 33.16 -1.66 -5.73
C ALA A 179 33.46 -3.09 -5.28
N GLU A 180 32.51 -3.77 -4.64
CA GLU A 180 32.65 -5.17 -4.21
C GLU A 180 32.93 -6.11 -5.38
N ALA A 181 32.24 -5.94 -6.51
CA ALA A 181 32.46 -6.72 -7.72
C ALA A 181 33.90 -6.54 -8.26
N LYS A 182 34.40 -5.28 -8.30
CA LYS A 182 35.78 -4.99 -8.72
C LYS A 182 36.79 -5.65 -7.80
N PHE A 183 36.58 -5.57 -6.49
CA PHE A 183 37.45 -6.24 -5.51
C PHE A 183 37.44 -7.77 -5.67
N SER A 184 36.27 -8.38 -5.83
CA SER A 184 36.14 -9.81 -6.04
C SER A 184 36.87 -10.30 -7.31
N ILE A 185 36.69 -9.57 -8.42
CA ILE A 185 37.37 -9.86 -9.69
C ILE A 185 38.89 -9.71 -9.54
N ALA A 186 39.36 -8.60 -8.91
CA ALA A 186 40.80 -8.39 -8.70
C ALA A 186 41.42 -9.48 -7.85
N LYS A 187 40.71 -9.93 -6.80
CA LYS A 187 41.17 -11.05 -5.95
C LYS A 187 41.30 -12.36 -6.71
N SER A 188 40.31 -12.67 -7.57
CA SER A 188 40.37 -13.88 -8.41
C SER A 188 41.54 -13.83 -9.41
N MET A 189 41.70 -12.66 -10.09
CA MET A 189 42.81 -12.48 -11.05
C MET A 189 44.19 -12.58 -10.38
N LYS A 190 44.33 -12.02 -9.16
CA LYS A 190 45.56 -12.14 -8.37
C LYS A 190 45.85 -13.57 -7.97
N ALA A 191 44.82 -14.33 -7.56
CA ALA A 191 44.96 -15.76 -7.21
C ALA A 191 45.37 -16.61 -8.42
N GLU A 192 45.02 -16.23 -9.65
CA GLU A 192 45.42 -16.87 -10.90
C GLU A 192 46.82 -16.44 -11.37
N GLY A 193 47.51 -15.58 -10.62
CA GLY A 193 48.86 -15.14 -10.89
C GLY A 193 49.00 -14.06 -11.97
N MET A 194 47.92 -13.31 -12.22
CA MET A 194 47.92 -12.19 -13.16
C MET A 194 48.77 -11.03 -12.65
N ASP A 195 49.45 -10.34 -13.54
CA ASP A 195 50.26 -9.15 -13.21
C ASP A 195 49.40 -8.02 -12.62
N VAL A 196 49.88 -7.40 -11.55
CA VAL A 196 49.14 -6.37 -10.79
C VAL A 196 48.79 -5.15 -11.66
N ALA A 197 49.65 -4.77 -12.59
CA ALA A 197 49.40 -3.66 -13.50
C ALA A 197 48.26 -3.97 -14.49
N LEU A 198 48.16 -5.25 -14.93
CA LEU A 198 47.04 -5.72 -15.76
C LEU A 198 45.72 -5.73 -14.94
N ILE A 199 45.75 -6.23 -13.71
CA ILE A 199 44.58 -6.25 -12.83
C ILE A 199 44.07 -4.83 -12.62
N SER A 200 44.96 -3.86 -12.32
CA SER A 200 44.62 -2.44 -12.16
C SER A 200 43.98 -1.89 -13.43
N ARG A 201 44.48 -2.23 -14.59
CA ARG A 201 43.93 -1.75 -15.87
C ARG A 201 42.51 -2.28 -16.15
N TYR A 202 42.20 -3.52 -15.76
CA TYR A 202 40.89 -4.15 -16.02
C TYR A 202 39.84 -3.76 -14.96
N THR A 203 40.25 -3.65 -13.71
CA THR A 203 39.32 -3.39 -12.59
C THR A 203 39.19 -1.91 -12.26
N GLY A 204 40.19 -1.10 -12.66
CA GLY A 204 40.29 0.32 -12.28
C GLY A 204 40.69 0.53 -10.81
N LEU A 205 41.07 -0.53 -10.11
CA LEU A 205 41.55 -0.40 -8.72
C LEU A 205 43.01 0.08 -8.69
N PRO A 206 43.39 0.94 -7.70
CA PRO A 206 44.78 1.31 -7.50
C PRO A 206 45.69 0.10 -7.21
N VAL A 207 46.94 0.16 -7.68
CA VAL A 207 47.94 -0.91 -7.48
C VAL A 207 48.10 -1.26 -6.00
N GLU A 208 48.16 -0.26 -5.14
CA GLU A 208 48.30 -0.43 -3.68
C GLU A 208 47.14 -1.26 -3.05
N GLN A 209 45.93 -1.08 -3.57
CA GLN A 209 44.77 -1.86 -3.11
C GLN A 209 44.83 -3.30 -3.57
N ILE A 210 45.34 -3.54 -4.79
CA ILE A 210 45.50 -4.90 -5.35
C ILE A 210 46.63 -5.63 -4.63
N GLU A 211 47.72 -4.96 -4.30
CA GLU A 211 48.81 -5.54 -3.52
C GLU A 211 48.37 -5.99 -2.13
N ALA A 212 47.44 -5.27 -1.52
CA ALA A 212 46.86 -5.56 -0.20
C ALA A 212 45.82 -6.68 -0.18
N LEU A 213 45.33 -7.15 -1.34
CA LEU A 213 44.41 -8.30 -1.49
C LEU A 213 45.14 -9.62 -1.28
#